data_7090704dcc1efab689b9d22a01a2b46d
#
_entry.id   7090704dcc1efab689b9d22a01a2b46d
#
_cell.length_a   1.000
_cell.length_b   1.000
_cell.length_c   1.000
_cell.angle_alpha   90.00
_cell.angle_beta   90.00
_cell.angle_gamma   90.00
#
_symmetry.space_group_name_H-M   'P 1'
#
loop_
_entity.id
_entity.type
_entity.pdbx_description
1 polymer ?
#
loop_
_entity_poly.entity_id
_entity_poly.type
_entity_poly.pdbx_seq_one_letter_code
_entity_poly.pdbx_strand_id
1 'polypeptide(L)'
;VKGAPSTPGIISGPVTVCTGEQGTQYSIGAVFGATGYNWVVPAGATIIAGQNTTTILVDWGTTGGLVTVAATNGCGTSGTRTLNVIINCKESRLL
;
A
#
# COMPACT_ATOMS: atom_id res chain seq x y z
N VAL A 1 -13.46 -11.35 23.80
CA VAL A 1 -12.25 -10.65 23.93
C VAL A 1 -11.81 -10.08 22.61
N LYS A 2 -11.23 -8.95 22.69
CA LYS A 2 -10.83 -8.37 21.55
C LYS A 2 -9.43 -8.40 21.45
N GLY A 3 -8.82 -8.64 20.46
CA GLY A 3 -7.42 -8.57 20.23
C GLY A 3 -7.12 -7.57 19.13
N ALA A 4 -5.90 -7.57 18.67
CA ALA A 4 -5.55 -6.80 17.50
C ALA A 4 -6.39 -7.27 16.30
N PRO A 5 -6.59 -6.42 15.29
CA PRO A 5 -7.35 -6.82 14.13
C PRO A 5 -6.67 -7.95 13.36
N SER A 6 -7.40 -8.58 12.49
CA SER A 6 -6.82 -9.59 11.61
C SER A 6 -5.89 -8.93 10.58
N THR A 7 -4.99 -9.73 10.05
CA THR A 7 -4.12 -9.26 8.96
C THR A 7 -4.99 -8.86 7.76
N PRO A 8 -4.71 -7.72 7.14
CA PRO A 8 -5.48 -7.29 5.98
C PRO A 8 -5.43 -8.32 4.85
N GLY A 9 -6.41 -8.27 3.99
CA GLY A 9 -6.43 -9.11 2.81
C GLY A 9 -5.46 -8.59 1.75
N ILE A 10 -5.59 -9.16 0.55
CA ILE A 10 -4.69 -8.84 -0.54
C ILE A 10 -4.80 -7.36 -0.89
N ILE A 11 -3.65 -6.71 -1.07
CA ILE A 11 -3.60 -5.34 -1.55
C ILE A 11 -3.89 -5.35 -3.04
N SER A 12 -4.86 -4.55 -3.46
CA SER A 12 -5.20 -4.38 -4.86
C SER A 12 -4.53 -3.14 -5.41
N GLY A 13 -3.96 -3.25 -6.58
CA GLY A 13 -3.32 -2.13 -7.25
C GLY A 13 -2.27 -2.61 -8.23
N PRO A 14 -1.68 -1.70 -8.98
CA PRO A 14 -0.69 -2.10 -9.98
C PRO A 14 0.57 -2.65 -9.32
N VAL A 15 1.08 -3.75 -9.85
CA VAL A 15 2.34 -4.33 -9.37
C VAL A 15 3.51 -3.91 -10.24
N THR A 16 3.25 -3.21 -11.32
CA THR A 16 4.29 -2.65 -12.18
C THR A 16 3.91 -1.21 -12.48
N VAL A 17 4.83 -0.30 -12.23
CA VAL A 17 4.57 1.12 -12.43
C VAL A 17 5.73 1.74 -13.19
N CYS A 18 5.50 2.90 -13.76
CA CYS A 18 6.54 3.64 -14.44
C CYS A 18 7.34 4.48 -13.46
N THR A 19 8.58 4.77 -13.81
CA THR A 19 9.38 5.71 -13.04
C THR A 19 8.64 7.03 -12.91
N GLY A 20 8.51 7.52 -11.69
CA GLY A 20 7.86 8.80 -11.43
C GLY A 20 6.35 8.78 -11.58
N GLU A 21 5.75 7.60 -11.61
CA GLU A 21 4.30 7.52 -11.75
C GLU A 21 3.62 8.10 -10.51
N GLN A 22 2.59 8.89 -10.72
CA GLN A 22 1.92 9.59 -9.63
C GLN A 22 0.49 9.13 -9.48
N GLY A 23 -0.02 9.23 -8.23
CA GLY A 23 -1.42 8.95 -7.96
C GLY A 23 -1.80 7.50 -8.13
N THR A 24 -0.88 6.58 -7.92
CA THR A 24 -1.16 5.16 -8.03
C THR A 24 -1.99 4.72 -6.84
N GLN A 25 -3.10 4.07 -7.08
CA GLN A 25 -4.02 3.71 -6.02
C GLN A 25 -3.81 2.27 -5.57
N TYR A 26 -3.69 2.09 -4.27
CA TYR A 26 -3.64 0.76 -3.64
C TYR A 26 -4.73 0.70 -2.59
N SER A 27 -5.39 -0.44 -2.48
CA SER A 27 -6.49 -0.58 -1.54
C SER A 27 -6.58 -2.01 -1.00
N ILE A 28 -7.23 -2.11 0.15
CA ILE A 28 -7.57 -3.39 0.75
C ILE A 28 -9.03 -3.35 1.15
N GLY A 29 -9.59 -4.52 1.40
CA GLY A 29 -10.92 -4.57 2.00
C GLY A 29 -10.84 -4.14 3.46
N ALA A 30 -11.93 -3.65 4.00
CA ALA A 30 -11.96 -3.26 5.40
C ALA A 30 -11.71 -4.47 6.28
N VAL A 31 -10.98 -4.26 7.37
CA VAL A 31 -10.65 -5.34 8.29
C VAL A 31 -11.59 -5.22 9.49
N PHE A 32 -12.26 -6.32 9.81
CA PHE A 32 -13.19 -6.31 10.93
C PHE A 32 -12.42 -6.02 12.22
N GLY A 33 -12.92 -5.07 12.97
CA GLY A 33 -12.29 -4.68 14.24
C GLY A 33 -11.20 -3.65 14.12
N ALA A 34 -10.83 -3.25 12.90
CA ALA A 34 -9.81 -2.24 12.72
C ALA A 34 -10.40 -0.85 12.86
N THR A 35 -9.64 0.06 13.46
CA THR A 35 -10.02 1.47 13.54
C THR A 35 -9.11 2.32 12.69
N GLY A 36 -8.01 1.76 12.22
CA GLY A 36 -7.10 2.47 11.34
C GLY A 36 -6.20 1.51 10.61
N TYR A 37 -5.38 2.05 9.73
CA TYR A 37 -4.48 1.25 8.92
C TYR A 37 -3.16 1.98 8.81
N ASN A 38 -2.09 1.23 8.87
CA ASN A 38 -0.75 1.79 8.74
C ASN A 38 -0.14 1.30 7.44
N TRP A 39 0.03 2.19 6.49
CA TRP A 39 0.63 1.88 5.20
C TRP A 39 2.08 2.33 5.20
N VAL A 40 2.93 1.52 4.61
CA VAL A 40 4.34 1.85 4.45
C VAL A 40 4.69 1.60 2.99
N VAL A 41 5.41 2.53 2.40
CA VAL A 41 5.86 2.40 1.01
C VAL A 41 7.38 2.42 1.00
N PRO A 42 8.01 1.88 -0.04
CA PRO A 42 9.47 1.84 -0.08
C PRO A 42 10.09 3.22 -0.19
N ALA A 43 11.36 3.30 0.11
CA ALA A 43 12.10 4.54 -0.07
C ALA A 43 11.97 5.01 -1.51
N GLY A 44 11.81 6.29 -1.70
CA GLY A 44 11.62 6.86 -3.03
C GLY A 44 10.15 7.01 -3.41
N ALA A 45 9.25 6.34 -2.69
CA ALA A 45 7.81 6.50 -2.91
C ALA A 45 7.22 7.33 -1.79
N THR A 46 6.11 7.98 -2.07
CA THR A 46 5.45 8.85 -1.09
C THR A 46 3.95 8.58 -1.10
N ILE A 47 3.38 8.41 0.08
CA ILE A 47 1.93 8.33 0.21
C ILE A 47 1.40 9.76 0.22
N ILE A 48 0.59 10.10 -0.76
CA ILE A 48 0.10 11.47 -0.89
C ILE A 48 -1.31 11.64 -0.36
N ALA A 49 -2.02 10.54 -0.14
CA ALA A 49 -3.37 10.62 0.42
C ALA A 49 -3.76 9.25 0.96
N GLY A 50 -4.69 9.23 1.89
CA GLY A 50 -5.32 7.99 2.33
C GLY A 50 -4.61 7.25 3.44
N GLN A 51 -3.52 7.76 4.00
CA GLN A 51 -2.91 7.09 5.14
C GLN A 51 -3.95 6.91 6.23
N ASN A 52 -3.93 5.77 6.87
CA ASN A 52 -4.85 5.40 7.93
C ASN A 52 -6.24 4.96 7.42
N THR A 53 -6.38 4.77 6.12
CA THR A 53 -7.63 4.29 5.53
C THR A 53 -7.35 3.02 4.73
N THR A 54 -8.38 2.48 4.10
CA THR A 54 -8.24 1.27 3.30
C THR A 54 -7.69 1.54 1.90
N THR A 55 -7.59 2.79 1.51
CA THR A 55 -7.13 3.15 0.17
C THR A 55 -6.11 4.27 0.25
N ILE A 56 -5.00 4.11 -0.43
CA ILE A 56 -3.97 5.15 -0.49
C ILE A 56 -3.64 5.50 -1.92
N LEU A 57 -3.10 6.70 -2.09
CA LEU A 57 -2.51 7.13 -3.35
C LEU A 57 -1.02 7.31 -3.15
N VAL A 58 -0.23 6.78 -4.04
CA VAL A 58 1.23 6.76 -3.92
C VAL A 58 1.85 7.39 -5.15
N ASP A 59 2.83 8.26 -4.92
CA ASP A 59 3.69 8.77 -5.98
C ASP A 59 4.96 7.95 -5.95
N TRP A 60 5.30 7.35 -7.08
CA TRP A 60 6.49 6.53 -7.19
C TRP A 60 7.66 7.35 -7.70
N GLY A 61 8.83 6.99 -7.25
CA GLY A 61 10.07 7.60 -7.75
C GLY A 61 10.77 6.67 -8.72
N THR A 62 12.03 6.41 -8.49
CA THR A 62 12.84 5.61 -9.42
C THR A 62 13.02 4.17 -8.96
N THR A 63 12.58 3.86 -7.75
CA THR A 63 12.74 2.50 -7.22
C THR A 63 11.39 1.96 -6.77
N GLY A 64 11.19 0.67 -6.97
CA GLY A 64 10.03 -0.03 -6.44
C GLY A 64 10.37 -0.70 -5.12
N GLY A 65 9.50 -1.55 -4.66
CA GLY A 65 9.68 -2.30 -3.44
C GLY A 65 8.37 -2.75 -2.87
N LEU A 66 8.35 -3.00 -1.57
CA LEU A 66 7.17 -3.55 -0.93
C LEU A 66 6.26 -2.44 -0.41
N VAL A 67 5.01 -2.50 -0.81
CA VAL A 67 3.95 -1.72 -0.19
C VAL A 67 3.38 -2.59 0.92
N THR A 68 3.30 -2.07 2.12
CA THR A 68 2.93 -2.85 3.29
C THR A 68 1.78 -2.17 4.01
N VAL A 69 0.86 -2.93 4.52
CA VAL A 69 -0.24 -2.38 5.31
C VAL A 69 -0.50 -3.28 6.51
N ALA A 70 -0.82 -2.65 7.62
CA ALA A 70 -1.27 -3.35 8.82
C ALA A 70 -2.52 -2.66 9.34
N ALA A 71 -3.41 -3.43 9.93
CA ALA A 71 -4.61 -2.89 10.54
C ALA A 71 -4.33 -2.64 12.02
N THR A 72 -4.92 -1.59 12.55
CA THR A 72 -4.70 -1.22 13.95
C THR A 72 -6.01 -0.98 14.66
N ASN A 73 -6.00 -1.15 15.97
CA ASN A 73 -7.10 -0.72 16.83
C ASN A 73 -6.52 -0.43 18.21
N GLY A 74 -7.39 -0.18 19.19
CA GLY A 74 -6.93 0.12 20.54
C GLY A 74 -6.23 -1.03 21.23
N CYS A 75 -6.35 -2.25 20.69
CA CYS A 75 -5.73 -3.42 21.29
C CYS A 75 -4.38 -3.77 20.66
N GLY A 76 -4.06 -3.19 19.52
CA GLY A 76 -2.77 -3.48 18.91
C GLY A 76 -2.79 -3.38 17.40
N THR A 77 -1.76 -3.95 16.80
CA THR A 77 -1.53 -3.90 15.35
C THR A 77 -1.52 -5.32 14.82
N SER A 78 -2.16 -5.52 13.68
CA SER A 78 -2.18 -6.84 13.05
C SER A 78 -0.83 -7.17 12.44
N GLY A 79 -0.70 -8.38 11.93
CA GLY A 79 0.39 -8.70 11.03
C GLY A 79 0.29 -7.86 9.77
N THR A 80 1.35 -7.85 8.99
CA THR A 80 1.40 -7.01 7.80
C THR A 80 1.05 -7.80 6.55
N ARG A 81 0.48 -7.11 5.59
CA ARG A 81 0.27 -7.63 4.25
C ARG A 81 1.18 -6.83 3.32
N THR A 82 1.84 -7.50 2.41
CA THR A 82 2.75 -6.82 1.50
C THR A 82 2.38 -7.06 0.06
N LEU A 83 2.76 -6.12 -0.80
CA LEU A 83 2.62 -6.24 -2.24
C LEU A 83 3.93 -5.78 -2.86
N ASN A 84 4.54 -6.63 -3.65
CA ASN A 84 5.79 -6.27 -4.29
C ASN A 84 5.49 -5.51 -5.58
N VAL A 85 5.98 -4.27 -5.66
CA VAL A 85 5.77 -3.40 -6.81
C VAL A 85 7.11 -3.14 -7.47
N ILE A 86 7.15 -3.29 -8.78
CA ILE A 86 8.39 -3.05 -9.51
C ILE A 86 8.22 -1.86 -10.45
N ILE A 87 9.31 -1.13 -10.62
CA ILE A 87 9.38 -0.05 -11.58
C ILE A 87 9.91 -0.66 -12.88
N ASN A 88 9.08 -0.77 -13.89
CA ASN A 88 9.48 -1.45 -15.10
C ASN A 88 8.70 -0.95 -16.31
N CYS A 89 8.56 0.34 -16.40
CA CYS A 89 7.86 0.91 -17.54
C CYS A 89 8.77 0.96 -18.74
N LYS A 90 8.42 0.16 -19.75
CA LYS A 90 9.21 0.23 -20.87
C LYS A 90 8.72 1.31 -21.64
N GLU A 91 9.20 2.03 -22.06
CA GLU A 91 8.70 3.07 -22.64
C GLU A 91 8.46 2.95 -23.91
N SER A 92 8.20 2.64 -24.43
CA SER A 92 8.13 2.34 -25.38
C SER A 92 7.45 2.89 -26.26
N ARG A 93 7.37 3.33 -26.26
CA ARG A 93 6.77 3.77 -26.80
C ARG A 93 6.86 4.08 -27.70
N LEU A 94 6.99 4.10 -28.12
CA LEU A 94 7.09 4.26 -28.78
C LEU A 94 7.02 4.57 -29.39
N LEU A 95 6.88 4.73 -29.66
CA LEU A 95 6.91 4.86 -30.10
C LEU A 95 6.98 4.82 -30.66
#